data_1c3a1a7361f67d1218cb71c0703cec54
#
_entry.id   1c3a1a7361f67d1218cb71c0703cec54
#
_cell.length_a   1.000
_cell.length_b   1.000
_cell.length_c   1.000
_cell.angle_alpha   90.00
_cell.angle_beta   90.00
_cell.angle_gamma   90.00
#
_symmetry.space_group_name_H-M   'P 1'
#
loop_
_entity.id
_entity.type
_entity.pdbx_description
1 polymer ?
#
loop_
_entity_poly.entity_id
_entity_poly.type
_entity_poly.pdbx_seq_one_letter_code
_entity_poly.pdbx_strand_id
1 'polypeptide(L)'
;MGQSLPEIAQTLKDADKKMQLIYAFNGSGKTRLSRVFKELIAPKDTDAEDESGVKVLYYNAFTEDLFYWDNDLDNDTDRKLRIQPNGYTNWILVEQGQEPNITTHFQRYTNDKLTPQFNEAFAEIRFSFERGDDSDSEYV
;
A
#
# COMPACT_ATOMS: atom_id res chain seq x y z
N MET A 1 17.88 -22.57 -23.76
CA MET A 1 18.04 -22.66 -22.31
C MET A 1 17.25 -21.49 -21.70
N GLY A 2 16.48 -21.70 -20.62
CA GLY A 2 15.76 -20.64 -19.98
C GLY A 2 16.69 -19.78 -19.11
N GLN A 3 16.41 -18.50 -18.98
CA GLN A 3 17.14 -17.60 -18.08
C GLN A 3 16.82 -17.95 -16.61
N SER A 4 17.80 -17.83 -15.75
CA SER A 4 17.63 -17.96 -14.29
C SER A 4 16.94 -16.74 -13.70
N LEU A 5 16.33 -16.88 -12.52
CA LEU A 5 15.69 -15.73 -11.84
C LEU A 5 16.64 -14.56 -11.58
N PRO A 6 17.90 -14.76 -11.14
CA PRO A 6 18.86 -13.68 -10.99
C PRO A 6 19.19 -12.97 -12.31
N GLU A 7 19.34 -13.68 -13.42
CA GLU A 7 19.58 -13.07 -14.74
C GLU A 7 18.41 -12.22 -15.18
N ILE A 8 17.18 -12.69 -14.97
CA ILE A 8 15.96 -11.92 -15.27
C ILE A 8 15.90 -10.67 -14.36
N ALA A 9 16.17 -10.81 -13.07
CA ALA A 9 16.18 -9.70 -12.13
C ALA A 9 17.24 -8.64 -12.52
N GLN A 10 18.41 -9.07 -12.95
CA GLN A 10 19.45 -8.15 -13.42
C GLN A 10 19.02 -7.43 -14.68
N THR A 11 18.41 -8.13 -15.64
CA THR A 11 17.85 -7.52 -16.86
C THR A 11 16.80 -6.46 -16.55
N LEU A 12 15.92 -6.72 -15.57
CA LEU A 12 14.92 -5.76 -15.11
C LEU A 12 15.55 -4.53 -14.44
N LYS A 13 16.61 -4.74 -13.65
CA LYS A 13 17.35 -3.64 -13.01
C LYS A 13 18.04 -2.74 -14.03
N ASP A 14 18.65 -3.34 -15.05
CA ASP A 14 19.42 -2.62 -16.07
C ASP A 14 18.53 -1.95 -17.12
N ALA A 15 17.25 -2.34 -17.18
CA ALA A 15 16.28 -1.71 -18.06
C ALA A 15 15.92 -0.31 -17.54
N ASP A 16 16.35 0.73 -18.25
CA ASP A 16 16.01 2.14 -17.92
C ASP A 16 14.55 2.45 -18.30
N LYS A 17 13.61 1.88 -17.55
CA LYS A 17 12.16 2.06 -17.72
C LYS A 17 11.50 2.45 -16.43
N LYS A 18 10.68 3.50 -16.47
CA LYS A 18 9.87 3.96 -15.32
C LYS A 18 8.83 2.93 -14.86
N MET A 19 8.38 2.07 -15.77
CA MET A 19 7.39 1.03 -15.51
C MET A 19 7.73 -0.23 -16.27
N GLN A 20 7.66 -1.37 -15.59
CA GLN A 20 7.85 -2.68 -16.18
C GLN A 20 6.71 -3.60 -15.75
N LEU A 21 6.00 -4.19 -16.71
CA LEU A 21 4.90 -5.12 -16.45
C LEU A 21 5.35 -6.54 -16.78
N ILE A 22 5.20 -7.45 -15.82
CA ILE A 22 5.58 -8.85 -15.94
C ILE A 22 4.33 -9.71 -15.93
N TYR A 23 4.05 -10.36 -17.07
CA TYR A 23 2.95 -11.30 -17.22
C TYR A 23 3.47 -12.73 -17.21
N ALA A 24 2.89 -13.57 -16.36
CA ALA A 24 3.21 -14.99 -16.33
C ALA A 24 2.07 -15.77 -15.66
N PHE A 25 1.95 -17.06 -15.98
CA PHE A 25 0.95 -17.93 -15.37
C PHE A 25 1.16 -18.09 -13.86
N ASN A 26 0.10 -18.48 -13.15
CA ASN A 26 0.21 -18.82 -11.73
C ASN A 26 1.17 -20.00 -11.55
N GLY A 27 1.99 -19.94 -10.50
CA GLY A 27 3.03 -20.95 -10.27
C GLY A 27 4.34 -20.75 -11.04
N SER A 28 4.43 -19.82 -11.99
CA SER A 28 5.65 -19.57 -12.80
C SER A 28 6.81 -18.91 -12.06
N GLY A 29 6.61 -18.53 -10.79
CA GLY A 29 7.68 -17.93 -9.96
C GLY A 29 7.71 -16.41 -9.90
N LYS A 30 6.63 -15.69 -10.27
CA LYS A 30 6.54 -14.22 -10.19
C LYS A 30 6.94 -13.67 -8.80
N THR A 31 6.40 -14.25 -7.74
CA THR A 31 6.71 -13.85 -6.35
C THR A 31 8.18 -14.16 -5.98
N ARG A 32 8.74 -15.23 -6.52
CA ARG A 32 10.17 -15.52 -6.33
C ARG A 32 11.05 -14.52 -7.05
N LEU A 33 10.69 -14.16 -8.29
CA LEU A 33 11.38 -13.11 -9.04
C LEU A 33 11.34 -11.77 -8.32
N SER A 34 10.19 -11.36 -7.81
CA SER A 34 10.06 -10.07 -7.08
C SER A 34 10.92 -10.02 -5.82
N ARG A 35 11.07 -11.15 -5.10
CA ARG A 35 11.96 -11.25 -3.94
C ARG A 35 13.43 -11.16 -4.34
N VAL A 36 13.84 -11.87 -5.39
CA VAL A 36 15.22 -11.79 -5.92
C VAL A 36 15.53 -10.38 -6.39
N PHE A 37 14.59 -9.72 -7.07
CA PHE A 37 14.74 -8.33 -7.49
C PHE A 37 14.87 -7.37 -6.31
N LYS A 38 14.02 -7.51 -5.28
CA LYS A 38 14.11 -6.72 -4.06
C LYS A 38 15.49 -6.87 -3.41
N GLU A 39 15.98 -8.09 -3.27
CA GLU A 39 17.28 -8.38 -2.68
C GLU A 39 18.47 -7.82 -3.50
N LEU A 40 18.31 -7.80 -4.82
CA LEU A 40 19.28 -7.19 -5.74
C LEU A 40 19.40 -5.66 -5.60
N ILE A 41 18.28 -4.98 -5.29
CA ILE A 41 18.23 -3.52 -5.11
C ILE A 41 18.58 -3.12 -3.69
N ALA A 42 18.12 -3.86 -2.69
CA ALA A 42 18.31 -3.60 -1.26
C ALA A 42 18.77 -4.90 -0.55
N PRO A 43 20.06 -5.27 -0.63
CA PRO A 43 20.60 -6.42 0.08
C PRO A 43 20.44 -6.26 1.59
N LYS A 44 20.20 -7.37 2.29
CA LYS A 44 20.00 -7.39 3.76
C LYS A 44 21.30 -7.20 4.57
N ASP A 45 22.48 -7.39 3.95
CA ASP A 45 23.78 -7.46 4.64
C ASP A 45 24.53 -6.13 4.72
N THR A 46 23.86 -5.01 4.60
CA THR A 46 24.50 -3.74 4.92
C THR A 46 24.22 -3.42 6.38
N ASP A 47 25.12 -3.83 7.28
CA ASP A 47 25.28 -3.32 8.66
C ASP A 47 25.62 -1.81 8.71
N ALA A 48 25.36 -1.09 7.66
CA ALA A 48 25.41 0.34 7.65
C ALA A 48 24.03 0.86 8.01
N GLU A 49 23.91 1.51 9.14
CA GLU A 49 22.91 2.53 9.42
C GLU A 49 23.05 3.63 8.35
N ASP A 50 22.70 3.27 7.11
CA ASP A 50 22.71 4.19 6.00
C ASP A 50 21.40 4.97 6.12
N GLU A 51 21.49 6.22 6.57
CA GLU A 51 20.41 7.22 6.63
C GLU A 51 19.78 7.52 5.26
N SER A 52 20.18 6.80 4.22
CA SER A 52 19.59 6.86 2.89
C SER A 52 18.29 6.09 2.85
N GLY A 53 17.18 6.76 2.96
CA GLY A 53 15.77 6.33 2.96
C GLY A 53 15.42 4.99 2.28
N VAL A 54 14.17 4.61 2.35
CA VAL A 54 13.63 3.34 1.81
C VAL A 54 13.99 3.18 0.33
N LYS A 55 14.90 2.25 0.00
CA LYS A 55 15.37 1.98 -1.38
C LYS A 55 14.34 1.21 -2.21
N VAL A 56 13.48 0.42 -1.58
CA VAL A 56 12.47 -0.42 -2.25
C VAL A 56 11.19 -0.46 -1.44
N LEU A 57 10.08 -0.07 -2.05
CA LEU A 57 8.75 -0.36 -1.53
C LEU A 57 8.28 -1.69 -2.11
N TYR A 58 8.07 -2.67 -1.26
CA TYR A 58 7.61 -3.98 -1.65
C TYR A 58 6.19 -4.23 -1.15
N TYR A 59 5.26 -4.41 -2.08
CA TYR A 59 3.88 -4.77 -1.79
C TYR A 59 3.53 -6.12 -2.41
N ASN A 60 2.95 -7.01 -1.60
CA ASN A 60 2.48 -8.31 -2.04
C ASN A 60 0.99 -8.47 -1.75
N ALA A 61 0.18 -8.36 -2.78
CA ALA A 61 -1.27 -8.46 -2.67
C ALA A 61 -1.82 -9.80 -2.14
N PHE A 62 -1.01 -10.85 -2.11
CA PHE A 62 -1.41 -12.17 -1.59
C PHE A 62 -1.20 -12.35 -0.09
N THR A 63 -0.25 -11.64 0.48
CA THR A 63 0.15 -11.82 1.88
C THR A 63 -0.08 -10.60 2.75
N GLU A 64 -0.44 -9.49 2.13
CA GLU A 64 -0.60 -8.21 2.80
C GLU A 64 -1.92 -7.58 2.34
N ASP A 65 -3.04 -8.04 2.91
CA ASP A 65 -4.24 -7.23 2.89
C ASP A 65 -3.96 -6.00 3.75
N LEU A 66 -3.79 -4.85 3.10
CA LEU A 66 -3.49 -3.59 3.79
C LEU A 66 -4.68 -3.12 4.62
N PHE A 67 -5.87 -3.53 4.24
CA PHE A 67 -7.12 -3.09 4.84
C PHE A 67 -8.09 -4.27 4.98
N TYR A 68 -8.90 -4.25 6.04
CA TYR A 68 -10.05 -5.13 6.18
C TYR A 68 -11.23 -4.36 6.77
N TRP A 69 -12.43 -4.74 6.35
CA TRP A 69 -13.66 -4.11 6.81
C TRP A 69 -14.11 -4.74 8.13
N ASP A 70 -14.28 -3.90 9.15
CA ASP A 70 -14.82 -4.26 10.45
C ASP A 70 -16.29 -3.84 10.50
N ASN A 71 -17.19 -4.80 10.41
CA ASN A 71 -18.64 -4.56 10.37
C ASN A 71 -19.25 -4.35 11.75
N ASP A 72 -18.49 -4.45 12.84
CA ASP A 72 -19.01 -4.42 14.21
C ASP A 72 -20.22 -5.38 14.38
N LEU A 73 -19.99 -6.65 14.10
CA LEU A 73 -21.06 -7.67 14.06
C LEU A 73 -21.85 -7.81 15.36
N ASP A 74 -21.30 -7.38 16.48
CA ASP A 74 -21.94 -7.46 17.79
C ASP A 74 -22.96 -6.33 18.03
N ASN A 75 -22.66 -5.12 17.56
CA ASN A 75 -23.49 -3.93 17.84
C ASN A 75 -24.03 -3.26 16.57
N ASP A 76 -23.44 -3.52 15.41
CA ASP A 76 -23.80 -2.93 14.09
C ASP A 76 -23.85 -1.39 14.09
N THR A 77 -23.00 -0.75 14.90
CA THR A 77 -22.98 0.69 15.10
C THR A 77 -21.66 1.36 14.76
N ASP A 78 -20.54 0.62 14.85
CA ASP A 78 -19.17 1.17 14.70
C ASP A 78 -18.43 0.56 13.52
N ARG A 79 -18.99 0.70 12.33
CA ARG A 79 -18.39 0.20 11.08
C ARG A 79 -17.19 1.04 10.68
N LYS A 80 -16.09 0.37 10.34
CA LYS A 80 -14.82 1.04 9.96
C LYS A 80 -13.94 0.16 9.11
N LEU A 81 -13.05 0.79 8.37
CA LEU A 81 -11.98 0.11 7.68
C LEU A 81 -10.76 0.06 8.59
N ARG A 82 -10.27 -1.13 8.90
CA ARG A 82 -9.05 -1.34 9.69
C ARG A 82 -7.83 -1.35 8.78
N ILE A 83 -6.76 -0.71 9.23
CA ILE A 83 -5.46 -0.71 8.56
C ILE A 83 -4.60 -1.77 9.21
N GLN A 84 -4.07 -2.71 8.40
CA GLN A 84 -3.12 -3.70 8.86
C GLN A 84 -1.76 -3.04 9.13
N PRO A 85 -1.22 -3.14 10.36
CA PRO A 85 0.09 -2.59 10.66
C PRO A 85 1.18 -3.29 9.85
N ASN A 86 1.85 -2.55 9.00
CA ASN A 86 3.02 -3.03 8.25
C ASN A 86 3.96 -1.87 7.89
N GLY A 87 5.19 -2.20 7.46
CA GLY A 87 6.18 -1.19 7.14
C GLY A 87 5.78 -0.27 5.99
N TYR A 88 4.96 -0.75 5.04
CA TYR A 88 4.50 0.06 3.91
C TYR A 88 3.48 1.12 4.36
N THR A 89 2.44 0.73 5.09
CA THR A 89 1.42 1.67 5.58
C THR A 89 2.00 2.67 6.56
N ASN A 90 2.90 2.24 7.47
CA ASN A 90 3.60 3.14 8.36
C ASN A 90 4.43 4.17 7.59
N TRP A 91 5.21 3.72 6.64
CA TRP A 91 6.04 4.62 5.84
C TRP A 91 5.21 5.66 5.09
N ILE A 92 4.13 5.24 4.40
CA ILE A 92 3.35 6.15 3.55
C ILE A 92 2.47 7.10 4.37
N LEU A 93 1.87 6.64 5.46
CA LEU A 93 0.94 7.42 6.28
C LEU A 93 1.66 8.27 7.32
N VAL A 94 2.59 7.68 8.06
CA VAL A 94 3.27 8.35 9.18
C VAL A 94 4.50 9.12 8.70
N GLU A 95 5.44 8.44 8.04
CA GLU A 95 6.73 9.06 7.68
C GLU A 95 6.61 10.04 6.52
N GLN A 96 5.77 9.73 5.51
CA GLN A 96 5.59 10.57 4.33
C GLN A 96 4.37 11.50 4.42
N GLY A 97 3.48 11.33 5.40
CA GLY A 97 2.31 12.19 5.59
C GLY A 97 1.40 12.27 4.36
N GLN A 98 1.19 11.14 3.65
CA GLN A 98 0.46 11.11 2.39
C GLN A 98 -1.06 11.08 2.53
N GLU A 99 -1.61 11.16 3.73
CA GLU A 99 -3.06 11.19 3.98
C GLU A 99 -3.83 12.18 3.09
N PRO A 100 -3.40 13.46 2.94
CA PRO A 100 -4.13 14.41 2.10
C PRO A 100 -4.16 14.00 0.61
N ASN A 101 -3.06 13.43 0.12
CA ASN A 101 -2.97 12.94 -1.25
C ASN A 101 -3.85 11.69 -1.45
N ILE A 102 -3.88 10.78 -0.48
CA ILE A 102 -4.76 9.61 -0.49
C ILE A 102 -6.22 10.05 -0.52
N THR A 103 -6.62 10.98 0.32
CA THR A 103 -7.97 11.57 0.36
C THR A 103 -8.34 12.19 -0.99
N THR A 104 -7.47 13.00 -1.57
CA THR A 104 -7.69 13.63 -2.88
C THR A 104 -7.90 12.57 -3.98
N HIS A 105 -7.06 11.55 -4.02
CA HIS A 105 -7.19 10.47 -4.99
C HIS A 105 -8.46 9.64 -4.76
N PHE A 106 -8.78 9.33 -3.51
CA PHE A 106 -10.00 8.61 -3.17
C PHE A 106 -11.25 9.35 -3.65
N GLN A 107 -11.37 10.64 -3.35
CA GLN A 107 -12.49 11.48 -3.78
C GLN A 107 -12.61 11.56 -5.30
N ARG A 108 -11.49 11.65 -6.00
CA ARG A 108 -11.45 11.66 -7.48
C ARG A 108 -12.07 10.41 -8.11
N TYR A 109 -11.90 9.24 -7.48
CA TYR A 109 -12.38 7.95 -8.02
C TYR A 109 -13.72 7.50 -7.43
N THR A 110 -14.21 8.17 -6.40
CA THR A 110 -15.47 7.83 -5.73
C THR A 110 -16.47 8.99 -5.84
N ASN A 111 -16.44 9.88 -4.87
CA ASN A 111 -17.30 11.05 -4.77
C ASN A 111 -16.56 12.15 -3.98
N ASP A 112 -16.60 13.39 -4.48
CA ASP A 112 -15.97 14.56 -3.86
C ASP A 112 -16.52 14.91 -2.47
N LYS A 113 -17.75 14.46 -2.17
CA LYS A 113 -18.40 14.63 -0.87
C LYS A 113 -18.09 13.51 0.14
N LEU A 114 -17.47 12.43 -0.31
CA LEU A 114 -17.10 11.29 0.55
C LEU A 114 -15.65 11.45 0.99
N THR A 115 -15.42 11.63 2.30
CA THR A 115 -14.09 11.89 2.84
C THR A 115 -13.65 10.74 3.76
N PRO A 116 -12.52 10.07 3.47
CA PRO A 116 -11.91 9.13 4.39
C PRO A 116 -11.26 9.91 5.55
N GLN A 117 -11.56 9.52 6.77
CA GLN A 117 -11.01 10.10 7.99
C GLN A 117 -10.16 9.06 8.71
N PHE A 118 -8.87 9.31 8.79
CA PHE A 118 -7.92 8.48 9.52
C PHE A 118 -7.94 8.86 10.99
N ASN A 119 -7.82 7.87 11.89
CA ASN A 119 -7.59 8.17 13.29
C ASN A 119 -6.12 8.57 13.53
N GLU A 120 -5.82 9.16 14.70
CA GLU A 120 -4.47 9.63 15.04
C GLU A 120 -3.38 8.54 14.97
N ALA A 121 -3.75 7.30 15.22
CA ALA A 121 -2.84 6.15 15.16
C ALA A 121 -2.67 5.56 13.77
N PHE A 122 -3.37 6.06 12.74
CA PHE A 122 -3.44 5.47 11.40
C PHE A 122 -3.77 3.97 11.41
N ALA A 123 -4.64 3.55 12.31
CA ALA A 123 -5.09 2.17 12.45
C ALA A 123 -6.50 1.95 11.91
N GLU A 124 -7.27 3.01 11.73
CA GLU A 124 -8.67 2.97 11.32
C GLU A 124 -9.00 4.09 10.35
N ILE A 125 -9.91 3.83 9.44
CA ILE A 125 -10.50 4.81 8.53
C ILE A 125 -12.02 4.75 8.68
N ARG A 126 -12.63 5.90 8.88
CA ARG A 126 -14.08 6.11 8.81
C ARG A 126 -14.39 6.96 7.60
N PHE A 127 -15.61 6.91 7.12
CA PHE A 127 -16.03 7.70 5.98
C PHE A 127 -17.12 8.66 6.42
N SER A 128 -16.95 9.94 6.09
CA SER A 128 -17.97 10.96 6.28
C SER A 128 -18.49 11.44 4.94
N PHE A 129 -19.81 11.71 4.87
CA PHE A 129 -20.45 12.23 3.67
C PHE A 129 -20.98 13.63 3.94
N GLU A 130 -20.53 14.63 3.16
CA GLU A 130 -21.04 15.99 3.24
C GLU A 130 -22.43 16.08 2.59
N ARG A 131 -23.46 16.29 3.41
CA ARG A 131 -24.80 16.67 2.92
C ARG A 131 -24.81 18.18 2.71
N GLY A 132 -25.06 18.62 1.48
CA GLY A 132 -25.28 20.04 1.18
C GLY A 132 -26.60 20.51 1.79
N ASP A 133 -26.49 21.36 2.78
CA ASP A 133 -27.39 22.04 3.69
C ASP A 133 -27.47 21.39 5.09
N ASP A 134 -27.02 22.20 6.07
CA ASP A 134 -27.00 22.00 7.52
C ASP A 134 -26.00 20.96 8.09
N SER A 135 -24.88 21.49 8.52
CA SER A 135 -24.08 21.31 9.75
C SER A 135 -23.82 19.91 10.35
N ASP A 136 -24.29 18.79 9.82
CA ASP A 136 -23.99 17.48 10.38
C ASP A 136 -23.39 16.54 9.34
N SER A 137 -22.07 16.30 9.44
CA SER A 137 -21.40 15.19 8.74
C SER A 137 -21.87 13.89 9.37
N GLU A 138 -22.70 13.13 8.65
CA GLU A 138 -23.12 11.81 9.09
C GLU A 138 -22.04 10.78 8.72
N TYR A 139 -21.58 10.00 9.68
CA TYR A 139 -20.71 8.86 9.42
C TYR A 139 -21.51 7.75 8.73
N VAL A 140 -20.97 7.22 7.64
CA VAL A 140 -21.55 6.13 6.87
C VAL A 140 -20.90 4.81 7.26
#